data_1c26f779ab175dc96d79d2115c5bbb7e
#
_entry.id   1c26f779ab175dc96d79d2115c5bbb7e
#
_cell.length_a   1.000
_cell.length_b   1.000
_cell.length_c   1.000
_cell.angle_alpha   90.00
_cell.angle_beta   90.00
_cell.angle_gamma   90.00
#
_symmetry.space_group_name_H-M   'P 1'
#
loop_
_entity.id
_entity.type
_entity.pdbx_description
1 polymer ?
#
loop_
_entity_poly.entity_id
_entity_poly.type
_entity_poly.pdbx_seq_one_letter_code
_entity_poly.pdbx_strand_id
1 'polypeptide(L)'
;FPDSVPEPARNAFIQSQKWEIKMVHRAYGKDYLLPMDFESTGTKYLFGMGARVLEILNRGGLLACDEMNIATHPELFKLLVSLFHNPTSNPKNAQLIFTTHDASVASGNMFRADQVWFAEKNANGESELFSAQDFEDMSINIPFEQWYRSGRFGALPKFGGIDYIFSDGKEDKE
;
A
#
# COMPACT_ATOMS: atom_id res chain seq x y z
N PHE A 1 35.26 -6.20 6.88
CA PHE A 1 36.24 -7.13 6.29
C PHE A 1 37.47 -6.36 5.92
N PRO A 2 38.72 -6.89 6.18
CA PRO A 2 39.93 -6.32 5.62
C PRO A 2 39.89 -6.31 4.08
N ASP A 3 40.50 -5.31 3.44
CA ASP A 3 40.52 -5.20 1.97
C ASP A 3 41.17 -6.39 1.26
N SER A 4 41.96 -7.16 2.00
CA SER A 4 42.61 -8.39 1.52
C SER A 4 41.69 -9.58 1.30
N VAL A 5 40.45 -9.52 1.81
CA VAL A 5 39.49 -10.62 1.64
C VAL A 5 38.79 -10.49 0.27
N PRO A 6 38.91 -11.48 -0.62
CA PRO A 6 38.28 -11.46 -1.93
C PRO A 6 36.75 -11.35 -1.83
N GLU A 7 36.14 -10.57 -2.74
CA GLU A 7 34.69 -10.33 -2.75
C GLU A 7 33.83 -11.62 -2.72
N PRO A 8 34.16 -12.69 -3.46
CA PRO A 8 33.42 -13.94 -3.36
C PRO A 8 33.44 -14.59 -1.96
N ALA A 9 34.55 -14.46 -1.25
CA ALA A 9 34.67 -14.98 0.12
C ALA A 9 33.86 -14.13 1.11
N ARG A 10 33.84 -12.80 0.95
CA ARG A 10 32.96 -11.90 1.72
C ARG A 10 31.49 -12.25 1.52
N ASN A 11 31.08 -12.42 0.27
CA ASN A 11 29.70 -12.77 -0.07
C ASN A 11 29.30 -14.14 0.47
N ALA A 12 30.18 -15.15 0.37
CA ALA A 12 29.95 -16.47 0.93
C ALA A 12 29.82 -16.42 2.45
N PHE A 13 30.65 -15.64 3.13
CA PHE A 13 30.55 -15.44 4.58
C PHE A 13 29.25 -14.73 4.97
N ILE A 14 28.86 -13.65 4.27
CA ILE A 14 27.59 -12.94 4.54
C ILE A 14 26.40 -13.87 4.33
N GLN A 15 26.40 -14.68 3.27
CA GLN A 15 25.34 -15.66 3.01
C GLN A 15 25.30 -16.81 4.02
N SER A 16 26.44 -17.15 4.64
CA SER A 16 26.51 -18.19 5.68
C SER A 16 25.98 -17.71 7.04
N GLN A 17 25.89 -16.40 7.24
CA GLN A 17 25.33 -15.82 8.47
C GLN A 17 23.80 -15.88 8.43
N LYS A 18 23.22 -16.77 9.19
CA LYS A 18 21.77 -16.76 9.43
C LYS A 18 21.45 -15.63 10.42
N TRP A 19 20.98 -14.52 9.88
CA TRP A 19 20.43 -13.44 10.69
C TRP A 19 19.03 -13.83 11.14
N GLU A 20 18.80 -13.87 12.43
CA GLU A 20 17.48 -14.05 13.01
C GLU A 20 17.00 -12.73 13.57
N ILE A 21 15.90 -12.20 13.01
CA ILE A 21 15.27 -11.00 13.53
C ILE A 21 14.27 -11.42 14.59
N LYS A 22 14.39 -10.84 15.79
CA LYS A 22 13.44 -11.03 16.89
C LYS A 22 12.82 -9.71 17.29
N MET A 23 11.51 -9.73 17.45
CA MET A 23 10.76 -8.60 17.98
C MET A 23 10.71 -8.66 19.50
N VAL A 24 10.79 -7.50 20.14
CA VAL A 24 10.72 -7.39 21.59
C VAL A 24 9.28 -7.11 21.99
N HIS A 25 8.66 -8.05 22.67
CA HIS A 25 7.33 -7.87 23.26
C HIS A 25 7.45 -7.64 24.75
N ARG A 26 6.89 -6.54 25.25
CA ARG A 26 6.87 -6.25 26.68
C ARG A 26 5.54 -6.63 27.30
N ALA A 27 5.57 -7.60 28.22
CA ALA A 27 4.41 -8.03 28.98
C ALA A 27 4.78 -8.31 30.43
N TYR A 28 3.93 -7.97 31.36
CA TYR A 28 4.13 -8.19 32.82
C TYR A 28 5.47 -7.65 33.35
N GLY A 29 5.94 -6.51 32.80
CA GLY A 29 7.21 -5.89 33.19
C GLY A 29 8.47 -6.63 32.73
N LYS A 30 8.34 -7.60 31.81
CA LYS A 30 9.44 -8.39 31.21
C LYS A 30 9.43 -8.27 29.69
N ASP A 31 10.60 -8.39 29.13
CA ASP A 31 10.79 -8.43 27.68
C ASP A 31 10.85 -9.89 27.19
N TYR A 32 10.08 -10.18 26.17
CA TYR A 32 10.01 -11.48 25.48
C TYR A 32 10.50 -11.29 24.06
N LEU A 33 11.40 -12.14 23.60
CA LEU A 33 11.91 -12.13 22.24
C LEU A 33 11.12 -13.13 21.38
N LEU A 34 10.37 -12.64 20.43
CA LEU A 34 9.62 -13.46 19.48
C LEU A 34 10.32 -13.41 18.11
N PRO A 35 10.71 -14.57 17.52
CA PRO A 35 11.23 -14.59 16.18
C PRO A 35 10.24 -14.00 15.18
N MET A 36 10.75 -13.29 14.16
CA MET A 36 9.92 -12.63 13.14
C MET A 36 8.94 -13.60 12.45
N ASP A 37 9.30 -14.87 12.32
CA ASP A 37 8.44 -15.88 11.69
C ASP A 37 7.12 -16.10 12.43
N PHE A 38 7.09 -15.86 13.74
CA PHE A 38 5.89 -15.97 14.56
C PHE A 38 5.07 -14.68 14.65
N GLU A 39 5.56 -13.59 14.07
CA GLU A 39 4.81 -12.35 14.00
C GLU A 39 3.65 -12.41 13.03
N SER A 40 2.65 -11.52 13.23
CA SER A 40 1.53 -11.38 12.31
C SER A 40 2.01 -10.91 10.93
N THR A 41 1.23 -11.22 9.88
CA THR A 41 1.52 -10.74 8.53
C THR A 41 1.60 -9.22 8.49
N GLY A 42 0.72 -8.52 9.23
CA GLY A 42 0.75 -7.05 9.32
C GLY A 42 2.03 -6.53 9.96
N THR A 43 2.52 -7.17 11.03
CA THR A 43 3.79 -6.79 11.68
C THR A 43 4.98 -6.97 10.73
N LYS A 44 5.03 -8.10 10.01
CA LYS A 44 6.06 -8.39 9.01
C LYS A 44 6.06 -7.36 7.88
N TYR A 45 4.87 -7.06 7.36
CA TYR A 45 4.70 -6.03 6.33
C TYR A 45 5.16 -4.66 6.81
N LEU A 46 4.70 -4.24 8.00
CA LEU A 46 5.08 -2.96 8.59
C LEU A 46 6.58 -2.84 8.79
N PHE A 47 7.24 -3.91 9.25
CA PHE A 47 8.69 -3.92 9.42
C PHE A 47 9.42 -3.67 8.10
N GLY A 48 9.04 -4.38 7.03
CA GLY A 48 9.65 -4.23 5.70
C GLY A 48 9.31 -2.89 5.05
N MET A 49 8.03 -2.50 5.05
CA MET A 49 7.56 -1.25 4.46
C MET A 49 8.06 -0.03 5.25
N GLY A 50 8.03 -0.11 6.59
CA GLY A 50 8.53 0.96 7.46
C GLY A 50 10.01 1.25 7.21
N ALA A 51 10.84 0.23 7.04
CA ALA A 51 12.25 0.41 6.69
C ALA A 51 12.43 1.16 5.36
N ARG A 52 11.63 0.83 4.33
CA ARG A 52 11.64 1.52 3.03
C ARG A 52 11.18 2.97 3.13
N VAL A 53 10.09 3.21 3.86
CA VAL A 53 9.57 4.56 4.11
C VAL A 53 10.63 5.41 4.81
N LEU A 54 11.24 4.91 5.88
CA LEU A 54 12.28 5.65 6.62
C LEU A 54 13.51 5.93 5.74
N GLU A 55 13.93 4.98 4.92
CA GLU A 55 15.04 5.17 3.98
C GLU A 55 14.74 6.31 3.01
N ILE A 56 13.57 6.30 2.36
CA ILE A 56 13.19 7.31 1.38
C ILE A 56 13.01 8.68 2.02
N LEU A 57 12.36 8.77 3.17
CA LEU A 57 12.21 10.03 3.90
C LEU A 57 13.57 10.62 4.30
N ASN A 58 14.52 9.77 4.69
CA ASN A 58 15.86 10.22 5.09
C ASN A 58 16.72 10.71 3.93
N ARG A 59 16.63 10.11 2.75
CA ARG A 59 17.46 10.49 1.61
C ARG A 59 16.78 11.38 0.57
N GLY A 60 15.46 11.46 0.57
CA GLY A 60 14.64 12.01 -0.51
C GLY A 60 14.43 10.98 -1.63
N GLY A 61 13.61 11.32 -2.61
CA GLY A 61 13.33 10.48 -3.77
C GLY A 61 11.88 10.03 -3.85
N LEU A 62 11.64 8.98 -4.63
CA LEU A 62 10.31 8.44 -4.91
C LEU A 62 10.18 7.02 -4.38
N LEU A 63 9.10 6.76 -3.66
CA LEU A 63 8.63 5.42 -3.30
C LEU A 63 7.36 5.12 -4.09
N ALA A 64 7.39 4.07 -4.91
CA ALA A 64 6.21 3.57 -5.61
C ALA A 64 5.80 2.21 -5.03
N CYS A 65 4.55 2.08 -4.62
CA CYS A 65 4.01 0.87 -3.98
C CYS A 65 2.69 0.47 -4.61
N ASP A 66 2.59 -0.77 -5.04
CA ASP A 66 1.34 -1.36 -5.45
C ASP A 66 0.61 -1.95 -4.23
N GLU A 67 -0.69 -1.69 -4.13
CA GLU A 67 -1.57 -2.17 -3.05
C GLU A 67 -0.98 -1.97 -1.63
N MET A 68 -0.53 -0.75 -1.33
CA MET A 68 0.20 -0.42 -0.10
C MET A 68 -0.60 -0.71 1.18
N ASN A 69 -1.92 -0.84 1.11
CA ASN A 69 -2.80 -1.15 2.24
C ASN A 69 -2.92 -2.64 2.57
N ILE A 70 -2.34 -3.54 1.75
CA ILE A 70 -2.39 -4.99 2.00
C ILE A 70 -1.84 -5.32 3.39
N ALA A 71 -2.61 -6.12 4.12
CA ALA A 71 -2.27 -6.65 5.44
C ALA A 71 -2.01 -5.61 6.54
N THR A 72 -2.37 -4.34 6.34
CA THR A 72 -2.24 -3.30 7.36
C THR A 72 -3.60 -2.80 7.87
N HIS A 73 -3.63 -2.40 9.14
CA HIS A 73 -4.80 -1.71 9.68
C HIS A 73 -4.92 -0.32 9.01
N PRO A 74 -6.12 0.14 8.62
CA PRO A 74 -6.32 1.42 7.94
C PRO A 74 -5.64 2.61 8.63
N GLU A 75 -5.69 2.69 9.95
CA GLU A 75 -5.06 3.78 10.70
C GLU A 75 -3.51 3.75 10.61
N LEU A 76 -2.93 2.56 10.54
CA LEU A 76 -1.49 2.41 10.36
C LEU A 76 -1.06 2.83 8.96
N PHE A 77 -1.86 2.46 7.97
CA PHE A 77 -1.65 2.91 6.60
C PHE A 77 -1.73 4.45 6.49
N LYS A 78 -2.76 5.08 7.07
CA LYS A 78 -2.88 6.54 7.13
C LYS A 78 -1.68 7.19 7.83
N LEU A 79 -1.17 6.57 8.90
CA LEU A 79 0.03 7.04 9.57
C LEU A 79 1.23 7.05 8.62
N LEU A 80 1.48 5.95 7.88
CA LEU A 80 2.58 5.88 6.93
C LEU A 80 2.49 6.96 5.85
N VAL A 81 1.30 7.17 5.28
CA VAL A 81 1.05 8.23 4.30
C VAL A 81 1.28 9.62 4.89
N SER A 82 0.83 9.86 6.13
CA SER A 82 0.98 11.15 6.81
C SER A 82 2.44 11.56 7.02
N LEU A 83 3.36 10.59 7.11
CA LEU A 83 4.79 10.87 7.22
C LEU A 83 5.34 11.64 5.99
N PHE A 84 4.76 11.41 4.81
CA PHE A 84 5.16 12.13 3.58
C PHE A 84 4.59 13.54 3.51
N HIS A 85 3.46 13.80 4.18
CA HIS A 85 2.84 15.13 4.22
C HIS A 85 3.43 16.05 5.29
N ASN A 86 4.08 15.50 6.30
CA ASN A 86 4.59 16.28 7.43
C ASN A 86 6.03 16.77 7.14
N PRO A 87 6.28 18.08 7.10
CA PRO A 87 7.62 18.63 6.83
C PRO A 87 8.69 18.18 7.84
N THR A 88 8.30 17.84 9.06
CA THR A 88 9.26 17.37 10.08
C THR A 88 9.75 15.96 9.78
N SER A 89 8.88 15.06 9.32
CA SER A 89 9.25 13.68 8.94
C SER A 89 9.78 13.59 7.52
N ASN A 90 9.44 14.54 6.65
CA ASN A 90 9.83 14.59 5.24
C ASN A 90 10.58 15.88 4.85
N PRO A 91 11.70 16.21 5.51
CA PRO A 91 12.43 17.45 5.23
C PRO A 91 13.09 17.49 3.85
N LYS A 92 13.21 16.34 3.19
CA LYS A 92 13.83 16.21 1.86
C LYS A 92 12.81 16.07 0.72
N ASN A 93 11.52 16.31 0.99
CA ASN A 93 10.44 16.24 0.00
C ASN A 93 10.40 14.91 -0.76
N ALA A 94 10.57 13.80 -0.05
CA ALA A 94 10.34 12.47 -0.62
C ALA A 94 8.91 12.36 -1.13
N GLN A 95 8.72 11.63 -2.22
CA GLN A 95 7.42 11.45 -2.85
C GLN A 95 6.93 10.01 -2.66
N LEU A 96 5.62 9.85 -2.51
CA LEU A 96 4.94 8.56 -2.44
C LEU A 96 3.91 8.45 -3.55
N ILE A 97 4.01 7.41 -4.36
CA ILE A 97 2.96 6.98 -5.30
C ILE A 97 2.53 5.60 -4.87
N PHE A 98 1.23 5.40 -4.71
CA PHE A 98 0.72 4.08 -4.33
C PHE A 98 -0.63 3.81 -4.97
N THR A 99 -0.95 2.52 -5.12
CA THR A 99 -2.29 2.05 -5.45
C THR A 99 -2.98 1.50 -4.21
N THR A 100 -4.29 1.58 -4.18
CA THR A 100 -5.12 0.98 -3.14
C THR A 100 -6.53 0.71 -3.67
N HIS A 101 -7.16 -0.34 -3.17
CA HIS A 101 -8.59 -0.60 -3.38
C HIS A 101 -9.45 -0.10 -2.20
N ASP A 102 -8.84 0.48 -1.17
CA ASP A 102 -9.53 1.02 0.00
C ASP A 102 -9.82 2.53 -0.16
N ALA A 103 -11.02 2.85 -0.59
CA ALA A 103 -11.46 4.23 -0.76
C ALA A 103 -11.49 5.04 0.55
N SER A 104 -11.51 4.38 1.72
CA SER A 104 -11.50 5.07 3.02
C SER A 104 -10.23 5.87 3.28
N VAL A 105 -9.14 5.51 2.59
CA VAL A 105 -7.85 6.22 2.66
C VAL A 105 -7.96 7.64 2.14
N ALA A 106 -8.77 7.86 1.10
CA ALA A 106 -8.98 9.18 0.53
C ALA A 106 -9.95 10.05 1.37
N SER A 107 -10.51 9.52 2.46
CA SER A 107 -11.38 10.27 3.36
C SER A 107 -10.59 11.20 4.28
N GLY A 108 -11.22 12.27 4.79
CA GLY A 108 -10.66 13.12 5.84
C GLY A 108 -9.64 14.18 5.37
N ASN A 109 -9.77 14.70 4.16
CA ASN A 109 -8.92 15.78 3.63
C ASN A 109 -7.41 15.44 3.59
N MET A 110 -7.08 14.16 3.55
CA MET A 110 -5.68 13.72 3.48
C MET A 110 -5.05 14.04 2.12
N PHE A 111 -5.86 14.05 1.06
CA PHE A 111 -5.41 14.30 -0.30
C PHE A 111 -6.20 15.43 -0.95
N ARG A 112 -5.54 16.18 -1.83
CA ARG A 112 -6.19 17.09 -2.77
C ARG A 112 -6.74 16.29 -3.96
N ALA A 113 -7.69 16.86 -4.68
CA ALA A 113 -8.29 16.19 -5.85
C ALA A 113 -7.26 15.83 -6.92
N ASP A 114 -6.26 16.68 -7.14
CA ASP A 114 -5.16 16.46 -8.09
C ASP A 114 -4.23 15.30 -7.71
N GLN A 115 -4.26 14.85 -6.46
CA GLN A 115 -3.47 13.73 -5.96
C GLN A 115 -4.19 12.38 -6.06
N VAL A 116 -5.50 12.39 -6.30
CA VAL A 116 -6.31 11.17 -6.38
C VAL A 116 -6.64 10.85 -7.83
N TRP A 117 -6.29 9.64 -8.24
CA TRP A 117 -6.49 9.14 -9.59
C TRP A 117 -7.26 7.84 -9.56
N PHE A 118 -8.13 7.66 -10.53
CA PHE A 118 -8.93 6.45 -10.71
C PHE A 118 -8.46 5.71 -11.96
N ALA A 119 -8.38 4.39 -11.87
CA ALA A 119 -8.11 3.50 -12.98
C ALA A 119 -9.34 2.65 -13.24
N GLU A 120 -9.89 2.70 -14.44
CA GLU A 120 -11.03 1.89 -14.86
C GLU A 120 -10.67 1.06 -16.10
N LYS A 121 -11.20 -0.16 -16.18
CA LYS A 121 -11.16 -0.97 -17.38
C LYS A 121 -12.45 -0.81 -18.18
N ASN A 122 -12.32 -0.40 -19.45
CA ASN A 122 -13.46 -0.33 -20.37
C ASN A 122 -13.90 -1.73 -20.84
N ALA A 123 -14.98 -1.78 -21.62
CA ALA A 123 -15.53 -3.05 -22.13
C ALA A 123 -14.56 -3.81 -23.06
N ASN A 124 -13.58 -3.14 -23.65
CA ASN A 124 -12.57 -3.72 -24.53
C ASN A 124 -11.35 -4.24 -23.75
N GLY A 125 -11.32 -4.04 -22.42
CA GLY A 125 -10.18 -4.43 -21.56
C GLY A 125 -9.06 -3.41 -21.53
N GLU A 126 -9.23 -2.23 -22.13
CA GLU A 126 -8.27 -1.12 -22.07
C GLU A 126 -8.41 -0.38 -20.74
N SER A 127 -7.28 0.06 -20.17
CA SER A 127 -7.29 0.83 -18.94
C SER A 127 -7.28 2.32 -19.21
N GLU A 128 -8.19 3.03 -18.56
CA GLU A 128 -8.26 4.49 -18.57
C GLU A 128 -7.86 5.03 -17.20
N LEU A 129 -7.12 6.14 -17.19
CA LEU A 129 -6.69 6.82 -15.97
C LEU A 129 -7.20 8.25 -15.99
N PHE A 130 -7.90 8.67 -14.93
CA PHE A 130 -8.46 10.01 -14.81
C PHE A 130 -8.32 10.55 -13.38
N SER A 131 -8.21 11.86 -13.24
CA SER A 131 -8.04 12.54 -11.97
C SER A 131 -9.38 12.81 -11.29
N ALA A 132 -9.41 12.79 -9.96
CA ALA A 132 -10.55 13.32 -9.23
C ALA A 132 -10.80 14.79 -9.54
N GLN A 133 -9.79 15.54 -9.93
CA GLN A 133 -9.90 16.94 -10.32
C GLN A 133 -10.71 17.16 -11.62
N ASP A 134 -10.82 16.13 -12.48
CA ASP A 134 -11.56 16.23 -13.76
C ASP A 134 -13.09 16.27 -13.56
N PHE A 135 -13.57 16.03 -12.33
CA PHE A 135 -14.99 16.07 -12.00
C PHE A 135 -15.41 17.47 -11.55
N GLU A 136 -16.53 17.96 -12.10
CA GLU A 136 -17.16 19.21 -11.67
C GLU A 136 -17.66 19.11 -10.21
N ASP A 137 -17.74 20.23 -9.50
CA ASP A 137 -18.16 20.35 -8.09
C ASP A 137 -17.17 19.89 -7.03
N MET A 138 -15.88 19.83 -7.32
CA MET A 138 -14.85 19.54 -6.33
C MET A 138 -14.67 20.71 -5.35
N SER A 139 -15.41 20.70 -4.25
CA SER A 139 -15.21 21.61 -3.11
C SER A 139 -14.09 21.10 -2.19
N ILE A 140 -13.63 21.96 -1.26
CA ILE A 140 -12.51 21.67 -0.34
C ILE A 140 -12.73 20.41 0.54
N ASN A 141 -13.99 20.01 0.75
CA ASN A 141 -14.37 18.85 1.57
C ASN A 141 -15.04 17.78 0.71
N ILE A 142 -14.25 17.05 -0.06
CA ILE A 142 -14.76 16.01 -0.94
C ILE A 142 -14.98 14.72 -0.14
N PRO A 143 -16.21 14.19 -0.09
CA PRO A 143 -16.45 12.88 0.51
C PRO A 143 -16.05 11.76 -0.47
N PHE A 144 -14.75 11.61 -0.75
CA PHE A 144 -14.21 10.68 -1.74
C PHE A 144 -14.76 9.27 -1.59
N GLU A 145 -14.79 8.72 -0.39
CA GLU A 145 -15.28 7.38 -0.13
C GLU A 145 -16.76 7.24 -0.53
N GLN A 146 -17.60 8.21 -0.12
CA GLN A 146 -19.03 8.19 -0.43
C GLN A 146 -19.27 8.30 -1.94
N TRP A 147 -18.57 9.19 -2.62
CA TRP A 147 -18.70 9.39 -4.06
C TRP A 147 -18.19 8.20 -4.85
N TYR A 148 -17.07 7.60 -4.43
CA TYR A 148 -16.58 6.37 -5.03
C TYR A 148 -17.60 5.24 -4.86
N ARG A 149 -18.10 5.00 -3.64
CA ARG A 149 -19.09 3.94 -3.35
C ARG A 149 -20.42 4.15 -4.08
N SER A 150 -20.80 5.40 -4.37
CA SER A 150 -22.00 5.72 -5.17
C SER A 150 -21.79 5.60 -6.68
N GLY A 151 -20.58 5.28 -7.13
CA GLY A 151 -20.22 5.16 -8.53
C GLY A 151 -20.06 6.50 -9.26
N ARG A 152 -20.04 7.63 -8.54
CA ARG A 152 -19.92 8.96 -9.14
C ARG A 152 -18.61 9.15 -9.90
N PHE A 153 -17.55 8.49 -9.46
CA PHE A 153 -16.26 8.50 -10.15
C PHE A 153 -16.10 7.39 -11.19
N GLY A 154 -17.08 6.50 -11.37
CA GLY A 154 -16.84 5.26 -12.10
C GLY A 154 -15.90 4.33 -11.32
N ALA A 155 -15.06 3.60 -12.01
CA ALA A 155 -14.01 2.72 -11.46
C ALA A 155 -14.49 1.71 -10.41
N LEU A 156 -15.79 1.42 -10.33
CA LEU A 156 -16.34 0.38 -9.49
C LEU A 156 -16.15 -0.99 -10.15
N PRO A 157 -15.83 -2.03 -9.38
CA PRO A 157 -15.82 -3.40 -9.89
C PRO A 157 -17.17 -3.76 -10.51
N LYS A 158 -17.17 -4.12 -11.78
CA LYS A 158 -18.37 -4.63 -12.47
C LYS A 158 -18.46 -6.12 -12.19
N PHE A 159 -19.31 -6.51 -11.24
CA PHE A 159 -19.61 -7.91 -11.01
C PHE A 159 -20.58 -8.36 -12.09
N GLY A 160 -20.15 -9.24 -13.00
CA GLY A 160 -21.06 -10.02 -13.84
C GLY A 160 -22.02 -10.81 -12.96
N GLY A 161 -23.26 -11.04 -13.40
CA GLY A 161 -24.20 -11.86 -12.64
C GLY A 161 -23.57 -13.20 -12.27
N ILE A 162 -23.59 -13.55 -10.98
CA ILE A 162 -23.08 -14.85 -10.49
C ILE A 162 -23.97 -16.02 -10.89
N ASP A 163 -25.11 -15.74 -11.50
CA ASP A 163 -26.10 -16.73 -11.90
C ASP A 163 -25.54 -17.81 -12.84
N TYR A 164 -24.54 -17.45 -13.69
CA TYR A 164 -23.87 -18.41 -14.56
C TYR A 164 -23.03 -19.46 -13.81
N ILE A 165 -22.59 -19.16 -12.57
CA ILE A 165 -21.81 -20.11 -11.74
C ILE A 165 -22.71 -21.22 -11.21
N PHE A 166 -23.99 -20.93 -11.02
CA PHE A 166 -24.99 -21.82 -10.46
C PHE A 166 -25.97 -22.38 -11.51
N SER A 167 -25.90 -21.91 -12.74
CA SER A 167 -26.61 -22.54 -13.85
C SER A 167 -25.86 -23.80 -14.24
N ASP A 168 -26.34 -24.98 -13.82
CA ASP A 168 -25.95 -26.26 -14.39
C ASP A 168 -26.05 -26.15 -15.92
N GLY A 169 -24.92 -26.39 -16.61
CA GLY A 169 -24.73 -26.23 -18.06
C GLY A 169 -25.83 -26.78 -18.95
N LYS A 170 -27.00 -26.20 -18.90
CA LYS A 170 -28.02 -26.34 -19.90
C LYS A 170 -27.69 -25.39 -21.04
N GLU A 171 -26.87 -25.88 -21.97
CA GLU A 171 -26.84 -25.34 -23.33
C GLU A 171 -28.28 -25.37 -23.85
N ASP A 172 -28.89 -24.18 -23.92
CA ASP A 172 -30.09 -24.05 -24.79
C ASP A 172 -29.62 -24.22 -26.24
N LYS A 173 -29.78 -25.45 -26.72
CA LYS A 173 -29.78 -25.72 -28.14
C LYS A 173 -31.15 -25.32 -28.65
N GLU A 174 -31.24 -24.16 -29.28
CA GLU A 174 -32.15 -23.85 -30.37
C GLU A 174 -31.46 -22.96 -31.40
#